data_6d7c6ac68ae0077da436eed208f89e40
#
_entry.id   6d7c6ac68ae0077da436eed208f89e40
#
_cell.length_a   1.000
_cell.length_b   1.000
_cell.length_c   1.000
_cell.angle_alpha   90.00
_cell.angle_beta   90.00
_cell.angle_gamma   90.00
#
_symmetry.space_group_name_H-M   'P 1'
#
loop_
_entity.id
_entity.type
_entity.pdbx_description
1 polymer ?
#
loop_
_entity_poly.entity_id
_entity_poly.type
_entity_poly.pdbx_seq_one_letter_code
_entity_poly.pdbx_strand_id
1 'polypeptide(L)'
;MKRNWMAFCLAAALMTAGTVYAKPAPSQLVPEKHGQCYVEDNLFVKDVNGAGGGQGVLHGDFAFRREQALKTDAIKEIGWMTLKPGSYIGIHTHKDNEDAYLIISGKGIFTDGNGHAWVVGAGDMTIARPGQTHGLANLGKEDLVFLDIIAKNDSADLSKMAKEGTTQYFPVSAQFEKNVEKAGAGKGTGILFGRFAFRREAATQDQAIKEIGRMTLKKGASIGMHKHVDNDDTYIILSGEGVFTDGAGKETVVGPRSVTIAGPGESHALRNDKDEDLIFIDLIAKNTPVKGQTK
;
A
#
# COMPACT_ATOMS: atom_id res chain seq x y z
N MET A 1 7.73 70.83 27.43
CA MET A 1 7.09 69.64 28.01
C MET A 1 6.29 68.93 26.92
N LYS A 2 6.83 67.83 26.38
CA LYS A 2 6.16 67.00 25.36
C LYS A 2 5.79 65.67 26.01
N ARG A 3 4.50 65.39 26.13
CA ARG A 3 3.99 64.11 26.69
C ARG A 3 3.86 63.10 25.52
N ASN A 4 4.66 62.06 25.56
CA ASN A 4 4.53 60.87 24.66
C ASN A 4 3.39 59.99 25.19
N TRP A 5 2.43 59.69 24.30
CA TRP A 5 1.42 58.68 24.52
C TRP A 5 1.89 57.40 23.80
N MET A 6 2.21 56.35 24.55
CA MET A 6 2.37 55.02 24.01
C MET A 6 0.99 54.37 23.87
N ALA A 7 0.62 54.05 22.67
CA ALA A 7 -0.55 53.24 22.38
C ALA A 7 -0.15 51.75 22.51
N PHE A 8 -0.76 51.08 23.47
CA PHE A 8 -0.70 49.59 23.56
C PHE A 8 -1.73 49.01 22.59
N CYS A 9 -1.26 48.35 21.50
CA CYS A 9 -2.10 47.49 20.70
C CYS A 9 -2.21 46.12 21.38
N LEU A 10 -3.37 45.83 21.93
CA LEU A 10 -3.75 44.47 22.37
C LEU A 10 -4.13 43.67 21.12
N ALA A 11 -3.27 42.78 20.69
CA ALA A 11 -3.62 41.76 19.69
C ALA A 11 -4.39 40.63 20.39
N ALA A 12 -5.69 40.59 20.18
CA ALA A 12 -6.52 39.46 20.60
C ALA A 12 -6.25 38.29 19.64
N ALA A 13 -5.52 37.28 20.10
CA ALA A 13 -5.39 36.03 19.39
C ALA A 13 -6.74 35.28 19.51
N LEU A 14 -7.51 35.22 18.43
CA LEU A 14 -8.61 34.27 18.31
C LEU A 14 -8.00 32.86 18.22
N MET A 15 -8.04 32.12 19.32
CA MET A 15 -7.88 30.67 19.28
C MET A 15 -9.15 30.08 18.69
N THR A 16 -9.11 29.69 17.43
CA THR A 16 -10.12 28.79 16.88
C THR A 16 -9.88 27.40 17.52
N ALA A 17 -10.77 27.03 18.42
CA ALA A 17 -10.83 25.67 18.92
C ALA A 17 -11.17 24.74 17.75
N GLY A 18 -10.14 24.11 17.18
CA GLY A 18 -10.33 23.02 16.24
C GLY A 18 -11.05 21.91 16.99
N THR A 19 -12.23 21.56 16.53
CA THR A 19 -12.97 20.38 16.98
C THR A 19 -12.11 19.17 16.65
N VAL A 20 -11.45 18.62 17.66
CA VAL A 20 -10.82 17.30 17.55
C VAL A 20 -11.96 16.31 17.44
N TYR A 21 -12.27 15.87 16.23
CA TYR A 21 -13.13 14.72 16.04
C TYR A 21 -12.42 13.51 16.66
N ALA A 22 -12.94 13.05 17.78
CA ALA A 22 -12.50 11.79 18.36
C ALA A 22 -12.74 10.69 17.31
N LYS A 23 -11.65 10.01 16.90
CA LYS A 23 -11.72 8.84 16.01
C LYS A 23 -12.73 7.87 16.64
N PRO A 24 -13.71 7.33 15.91
CA PRO A 24 -14.64 6.35 16.46
C PRO A 24 -13.86 5.19 17.08
N ALA A 25 -14.26 4.73 18.25
CA ALA A 25 -13.71 3.53 18.84
C ALA A 25 -13.78 2.38 17.81
N PRO A 26 -12.75 1.50 17.71
CA PRO A 26 -12.78 0.38 16.80
C PRO A 26 -14.05 -0.41 17.08
N SER A 27 -15.03 -0.36 16.19
CA SER A 27 -16.16 -1.30 16.22
C SER A 27 -15.55 -2.69 16.11
N GLN A 28 -16.05 -3.65 16.88
CA GLN A 28 -15.70 -5.05 16.66
C GLN A 28 -16.10 -5.39 15.23
N LEU A 29 -15.11 -5.37 14.33
CA LEU A 29 -15.32 -5.67 12.93
C LEU A 29 -15.69 -7.15 12.85
N VAL A 30 -16.95 -7.40 12.52
CA VAL A 30 -17.40 -8.73 12.14
C VAL A 30 -16.62 -9.10 10.88
N PRO A 31 -16.06 -10.32 10.74
CA PRO A 31 -15.40 -10.75 9.53
C PRO A 31 -16.40 -10.89 8.40
N GLU A 32 -16.65 -9.79 7.69
CA GLU A 32 -17.39 -9.75 6.45
C GLU A 32 -16.41 -9.57 5.30
N LYS A 33 -16.79 -10.01 4.11
CA LYS A 33 -16.07 -9.73 2.87
C LYS A 33 -15.76 -8.23 2.84
N HIS A 34 -14.48 -7.86 2.85
CA HIS A 34 -14.10 -6.45 2.78
C HIS A 34 -14.68 -5.82 1.51
N GLY A 35 -15.09 -4.55 1.60
CA GLY A 35 -15.61 -3.79 0.45
C GLY A 35 -14.53 -3.53 -0.59
N GLN A 36 -14.92 -2.97 -1.72
CA GLN A 36 -13.98 -2.63 -2.80
C GLN A 36 -13.25 -1.28 -2.61
N CYS A 37 -13.63 -0.47 -1.62
CA CYS A 37 -13.04 0.86 -1.41
C CYS A 37 -12.93 1.20 0.08
N TYR A 38 -11.73 1.63 0.49
CA TYR A 38 -11.38 2.09 1.82
C TYR A 38 -10.81 3.50 1.70
N VAL A 39 -11.48 4.48 2.25
CA VAL A 39 -11.00 5.87 2.32
C VAL A 39 -10.35 6.13 3.68
N GLU A 40 -9.60 7.21 3.82
CA GLU A 40 -8.81 7.51 5.02
C GLU A 40 -9.61 7.41 6.33
N ASP A 41 -10.85 7.90 6.34
CA ASP A 41 -11.73 7.86 7.51
C ASP A 41 -12.14 6.43 7.94
N ASN A 42 -11.98 5.46 7.07
CA ASN A 42 -12.33 4.05 7.32
C ASN A 42 -11.12 3.19 7.72
N LEU A 43 -9.91 3.76 7.74
CA LEU A 43 -8.73 3.04 8.19
C LEU A 43 -8.78 2.86 9.70
N PHE A 44 -8.35 1.71 10.18
CA PHE A 44 -8.28 1.46 11.61
C PHE A 44 -6.84 1.40 12.12
N VAL A 45 -6.63 1.89 13.33
CA VAL A 45 -5.29 1.97 13.94
C VAL A 45 -4.97 0.72 14.70
N LYS A 46 -3.75 0.21 14.54
CA LYS A 46 -3.18 -0.81 15.41
C LYS A 46 -1.69 -0.57 15.59
N ASP A 47 -1.28 -0.50 16.85
CA ASP A 47 0.13 -0.41 17.24
C ASP A 47 0.68 -1.80 17.59
N VAL A 48 1.91 -2.07 17.17
CA VAL A 48 2.63 -3.30 17.51
C VAL A 48 3.95 -2.93 18.20
N ASN A 49 4.09 -3.34 19.45
CA ASN A 49 5.35 -3.16 20.18
C ASN A 49 6.31 -4.30 19.83
N GLY A 50 7.56 -3.93 19.47
CA GLY A 50 8.62 -4.91 19.21
C GLY A 50 8.29 -5.84 18.03
N ALA A 51 7.73 -5.31 16.94
CA ALA A 51 7.39 -6.08 15.74
C ALA A 51 8.58 -6.94 15.27
N GLY A 52 8.34 -8.21 14.94
CA GLY A 52 9.38 -9.15 14.51
C GLY A 52 10.50 -9.39 15.53
N GLY A 53 10.27 -9.13 16.84
CA GLY A 53 11.32 -9.15 17.86
C GLY A 53 12.21 -7.91 17.84
N GLY A 54 11.76 -6.83 17.22
CA GLY A 54 12.44 -5.54 17.15
C GLY A 54 12.25 -4.67 18.40
N GLN A 55 12.34 -3.36 18.21
CA GLN A 55 12.24 -2.36 19.28
C GLN A 55 11.35 -1.19 18.85
N GLY A 56 10.68 -0.59 19.85
CA GLY A 56 9.79 0.55 19.67
C GLY A 56 8.42 0.14 19.16
N VAL A 57 7.65 1.12 18.72
CA VAL A 57 6.28 0.95 18.27
C VAL A 57 6.24 1.04 16.76
N LEU A 58 5.69 0.03 16.12
CA LEU A 58 5.23 0.07 14.74
C LEU A 58 3.77 0.53 14.77
N HIS A 59 3.53 1.78 14.39
CA HIS A 59 2.19 2.33 14.23
C HIS A 59 1.64 1.96 12.87
N GLY A 60 0.41 1.46 12.82
CA GLY A 60 -0.23 1.08 11.56
C GLY A 60 -1.66 1.61 11.43
N ASP A 61 -1.97 2.20 10.27
CA ASP A 61 -3.31 2.52 9.80
C ASP A 61 -3.67 1.54 8.68
N PHE A 62 -4.62 0.66 8.92
CA PHE A 62 -4.94 -0.46 8.03
C PHE A 62 -6.25 -0.25 7.28
N ALA A 63 -6.26 -0.55 6.00
CA ALA A 63 -7.49 -0.71 5.22
C ALA A 63 -8.21 -2.00 5.65
N PHE A 64 -7.48 -3.10 5.71
CA PHE A 64 -7.92 -4.39 6.24
C PHE A 64 -6.71 -5.20 6.68
N ARG A 65 -6.96 -6.22 7.48
CA ARG A 65 -5.94 -7.13 7.98
C ARG A 65 -6.30 -8.58 7.67
N ARG A 66 -5.30 -9.44 7.83
CA ARG A 66 -5.39 -10.89 7.52
C ARG A 66 -6.54 -11.60 8.22
N GLU A 67 -6.96 -11.10 9.41
CA GLU A 67 -8.09 -11.66 10.15
C GLU A 67 -9.44 -11.38 9.47
N GLN A 68 -9.50 -10.37 8.58
CA GLN A 68 -10.69 -9.98 7.84
C GLN A 68 -10.71 -10.54 6.40
N ALA A 69 -9.53 -10.91 5.88
CA ALA A 69 -9.40 -11.42 4.53
C ALA A 69 -9.98 -12.84 4.40
N LEU A 70 -10.70 -13.06 3.30
CA LEU A 70 -11.20 -14.40 2.96
C LEU A 70 -10.04 -15.32 2.58
N LYS A 71 -10.25 -16.63 2.72
CA LYS A 71 -9.27 -17.61 2.28
C LYS A 71 -8.95 -17.49 0.78
N THR A 72 -9.93 -17.13 -0.02
CA THR A 72 -9.80 -16.95 -1.47
C THR A 72 -9.06 -15.69 -1.89
N ASP A 73 -8.98 -14.68 -1.03
CA ASP A 73 -8.29 -13.44 -1.34
C ASP A 73 -6.78 -13.68 -1.44
N ALA A 74 -6.12 -13.10 -2.43
CA ALA A 74 -4.67 -13.13 -2.53
C ALA A 74 -4.04 -12.06 -1.64
N ILE A 75 -4.62 -10.86 -1.59
CA ILE A 75 -4.19 -9.79 -0.69
C ILE A 75 -4.84 -9.99 0.68
N LYS A 76 -4.02 -10.10 1.71
CA LYS A 76 -4.46 -10.39 3.08
C LYS A 76 -4.42 -9.17 4.01
N GLU A 77 -3.52 -8.23 3.76
CA GLU A 77 -3.36 -7.04 4.61
C GLU A 77 -2.77 -5.89 3.80
N ILE A 78 -3.28 -4.68 4.01
CA ILE A 78 -2.69 -3.44 3.53
C ILE A 78 -2.74 -2.43 4.67
N GLY A 79 -1.56 -1.91 5.05
CA GLY A 79 -1.40 -0.92 6.09
C GLY A 79 -0.40 0.18 5.72
N TRP A 80 -0.68 1.39 6.17
CA TRP A 80 0.25 2.51 6.19
C TRP A 80 0.99 2.49 7.51
N MET A 81 2.26 2.16 7.47
CA MET A 81 3.07 1.92 8.65
C MET A 81 3.98 3.09 8.93
N THR A 82 4.21 3.36 10.21
CA THR A 82 5.16 4.39 10.68
C THR A 82 6.08 3.82 11.74
N LEU A 83 7.38 3.88 11.46
CA LEU A 83 8.44 3.66 12.43
C LEU A 83 9.03 4.98 12.88
N LYS A 84 8.97 5.27 14.18
CA LYS A 84 9.62 6.44 14.79
C LYS A 84 11.15 6.30 14.77
N PRO A 85 11.91 7.41 14.85
CA PRO A 85 13.35 7.36 15.01
C PRO A 85 13.80 6.40 16.12
N GLY A 86 14.77 5.53 15.80
CA GLY A 86 15.30 4.51 16.73
C GLY A 86 14.45 3.25 16.86
N SER A 87 13.29 3.18 16.21
CA SER A 87 12.47 1.96 16.17
C SER A 87 12.84 1.07 14.99
N TYR A 88 12.64 -0.24 15.16
CA TYR A 88 12.88 -1.21 14.08
C TYR A 88 11.98 -2.44 14.18
N ILE A 89 11.64 -3.00 13.02
CA ILE A 89 11.11 -4.34 12.87
C ILE A 89 12.31 -5.29 12.91
N GLY A 90 12.31 -6.23 13.84
CA GLY A 90 13.40 -7.20 14.00
C GLY A 90 13.48 -8.13 12.77
N ILE A 91 14.61 -8.81 12.67
CA ILE A 91 14.85 -9.81 11.62
C ILE A 91 13.90 -10.99 11.83
N HIS A 92 13.04 -11.26 10.84
CA HIS A 92 12.06 -12.34 10.92
C HIS A 92 11.87 -13.02 9.56
N THR A 93 11.44 -14.29 9.60
CA THR A 93 11.29 -15.14 8.41
C THR A 93 9.82 -15.31 8.04
N HIS A 94 9.50 -15.17 6.77
CA HIS A 94 8.19 -15.46 6.22
C HIS A 94 8.09 -16.94 5.86
N LYS A 95 7.03 -17.61 6.32
CA LYS A 95 6.85 -19.05 6.15
C LYS A 95 5.88 -19.38 5.02
N ASP A 96 4.79 -18.61 4.92
CA ASP A 96 3.66 -18.94 4.07
C ASP A 96 2.98 -17.73 3.42
N ASN A 97 3.60 -16.55 3.52
CA ASN A 97 3.11 -15.30 2.95
C ASN A 97 4.25 -14.50 2.34
N GLU A 98 3.90 -13.60 1.45
CA GLU A 98 4.78 -12.55 0.94
C GLU A 98 4.50 -11.26 1.70
N ASP A 99 5.56 -10.55 2.07
CA ASP A 99 5.52 -9.29 2.78
C ASP A 99 6.32 -8.24 2.01
N ALA A 100 5.64 -7.25 1.47
CA ALA A 100 6.25 -6.21 0.66
C ALA A 100 6.14 -4.85 1.35
N TYR A 101 7.30 -4.15 1.46
CA TYR A 101 7.34 -2.76 1.92
C TYR A 101 7.59 -1.83 0.74
N LEU A 102 6.75 -0.82 0.59
CA LEU A 102 7.00 0.31 -0.29
C LEU A 102 7.24 1.56 0.56
N ILE A 103 8.43 2.12 0.47
CA ILE A 103 8.80 3.30 1.24
C ILE A 103 8.09 4.54 0.67
N ILE A 104 7.36 5.25 1.52
CA ILE A 104 6.61 6.45 1.16
C ILE A 104 7.42 7.71 1.49
N SER A 105 7.98 7.77 2.70
CA SER A 105 8.82 8.90 3.13
C SER A 105 9.79 8.49 4.22
N GLY A 106 10.78 9.33 4.46
CA GLY A 106 11.87 9.04 5.39
C GLY A 106 12.96 8.18 4.76
N LYS A 107 13.88 7.69 5.59
CA LYS A 107 14.95 6.76 5.22
C LYS A 107 15.08 5.67 6.26
N GLY A 108 15.30 4.44 5.83
CA GLY A 108 15.50 3.30 6.68
C GLY A 108 16.68 2.44 6.25
N ILE A 109 16.96 1.41 7.03
CA ILE A 109 17.88 0.32 6.68
C ILE A 109 17.06 -0.95 6.55
N PHE A 110 16.97 -1.46 5.33
CA PHE A 110 16.42 -2.79 5.06
C PHE A 110 17.54 -3.82 5.13
N THR A 111 17.30 -4.94 5.79
CA THR A 111 18.27 -6.04 5.94
C THR A 111 17.62 -7.36 5.49
N ASP A 112 18.30 -8.12 4.63
CA ASP A 112 17.87 -9.46 4.20
C ASP A 112 18.38 -10.57 5.13
N GLY A 113 17.98 -11.80 4.87
CA GLY A 113 18.39 -12.97 5.66
C GLY A 113 19.86 -13.35 5.54
N ASN A 114 20.58 -12.84 4.54
CA ASN A 114 22.04 -13.02 4.39
C ASN A 114 22.85 -11.93 5.11
N GLY A 115 22.15 -10.97 5.75
CA GLY A 115 22.78 -9.85 6.44
C GLY A 115 23.21 -8.71 5.50
N HIS A 116 22.81 -8.71 4.24
CA HIS A 116 23.00 -7.54 3.39
C HIS A 116 22.06 -6.44 3.85
N ALA A 117 22.58 -5.22 3.93
CA ALA A 117 21.83 -4.05 4.37
C ALA A 117 21.87 -2.95 3.30
N TRP A 118 20.70 -2.37 3.04
CA TRP A 118 20.55 -1.26 2.09
C TRP A 118 19.87 -0.08 2.76
N VAL A 119 20.34 1.11 2.43
CA VAL A 119 19.60 2.33 2.74
C VAL A 119 18.43 2.40 1.77
N VAL A 120 17.22 2.43 2.32
CA VAL A 120 15.98 2.56 1.56
C VAL A 120 15.35 3.94 1.78
N GLY A 121 14.73 4.47 0.73
CA GLY A 121 14.05 5.78 0.74
C GLY A 121 12.80 5.79 -0.12
N ALA A 122 12.16 6.95 -0.23
CA ALA A 122 10.89 7.12 -0.93
C ALA A 122 10.89 6.49 -2.35
N GLY A 123 9.93 5.63 -2.61
CA GLY A 123 9.74 4.89 -3.85
C GLY A 123 10.50 3.57 -3.95
N ASP A 124 11.43 3.29 -3.05
CA ASP A 124 12.08 1.99 -2.98
C ASP A 124 11.08 0.93 -2.48
N MET A 125 11.23 -0.28 -2.99
CA MET A 125 10.41 -1.41 -2.63
C MET A 125 11.26 -2.58 -2.15
N THR A 126 10.78 -3.29 -1.14
CA THR A 126 11.36 -4.56 -0.68
C THR A 126 10.29 -5.63 -0.61
N ILE A 127 10.68 -6.89 -0.70
CA ILE A 127 9.77 -8.03 -0.55
C ILE A 127 10.48 -9.22 0.07
N ALA A 128 9.85 -9.84 1.07
CA ALA A 128 10.23 -11.15 1.56
C ALA A 128 9.15 -12.16 1.17
N ARG A 129 9.55 -13.26 0.53
CA ARG A 129 8.69 -14.36 0.11
C ARG A 129 8.83 -15.53 1.06
N PRO A 130 7.94 -16.54 1.00
CA PRO A 130 8.10 -17.76 1.80
C PRO A 130 9.52 -18.32 1.71
N GLY A 131 10.17 -18.52 2.86
CA GLY A 131 11.56 -18.94 2.99
C GLY A 131 12.56 -17.81 3.15
N GLN A 132 12.20 -16.57 2.88
CA GLN A 132 13.07 -15.41 3.02
C GLN A 132 12.87 -14.68 4.34
N THR A 133 13.92 -14.00 4.75
CA THR A 133 14.02 -13.27 6.00
C THR A 133 14.27 -11.79 5.70
N HIS A 134 13.71 -10.90 6.50
CA HIS A 134 13.99 -9.48 6.41
C HIS A 134 13.80 -8.73 7.74
N GLY A 135 14.26 -7.49 7.77
CA GLY A 135 14.00 -6.50 8.82
C GLY A 135 14.11 -5.09 8.29
N LEU A 136 13.52 -4.12 9.00
CA LEU A 136 13.53 -2.72 8.62
C LEU A 136 13.74 -1.84 9.86
N ALA A 137 14.75 -0.96 9.81
CA ALA A 137 15.09 -0.06 10.91
C ALA A 137 14.98 1.40 10.48
N ASN A 138 14.44 2.25 11.36
CA ASN A 138 14.53 3.70 11.22
C ASN A 138 15.68 4.23 12.10
N LEU A 139 16.84 4.41 11.48
CA LEU A 139 18.01 5.03 12.11
C LEU A 139 18.11 6.53 11.80
N GLY A 140 17.12 7.10 11.11
CA GLY A 140 17.03 8.53 10.76
C GLY A 140 16.57 9.38 11.93
N LYS A 141 16.32 10.67 11.63
CA LYS A 141 15.78 11.65 12.58
C LYS A 141 14.29 11.94 12.39
N GLU A 142 13.74 11.48 11.28
CA GLU A 142 12.34 11.65 10.88
C GLU A 142 11.63 10.31 10.86
N ASP A 143 10.32 10.34 10.84
CA ASP A 143 9.50 9.14 10.71
C ASP A 143 9.80 8.42 9.38
N LEU A 144 9.93 7.11 9.44
CA LEU A 144 9.95 6.24 8.27
C LEU A 144 8.52 5.75 8.03
N VAL A 145 7.92 6.20 6.92
CA VAL A 145 6.57 5.80 6.51
C VAL A 145 6.65 4.87 5.31
N PHE A 146 5.94 3.76 5.37
CA PHE A 146 5.90 2.77 4.30
C PHE A 146 4.54 2.07 4.22
N LEU A 147 4.20 1.52 3.06
CA LEU A 147 3.12 0.56 2.91
C LEU A 147 3.63 -0.83 3.30
N ASP A 148 2.86 -1.53 4.09
CA ASP A 148 3.00 -2.95 4.41
C ASP A 148 1.90 -3.71 3.69
N ILE A 149 2.29 -4.65 2.81
CA ILE A 149 1.39 -5.40 1.95
C ILE A 149 1.66 -6.88 2.16
N ILE A 150 0.70 -7.57 2.78
CA ILE A 150 0.76 -9.01 2.95
C ILE A 150 -0.08 -9.70 1.89
N ALA A 151 0.54 -10.58 1.12
CA ALA A 151 -0.14 -11.48 0.19
C ALA A 151 0.17 -12.94 0.49
N LYS A 152 -0.78 -13.82 0.20
CA LYS A 152 -0.63 -15.25 0.42
C LYS A 152 -1.24 -16.02 -0.75
N ASN A 153 -0.50 -17.02 -1.22
CA ASN A 153 -0.99 -17.99 -2.16
C ASN A 153 -1.24 -19.31 -1.41
N ASP A 154 -2.46 -19.52 -0.93
CA ASP A 154 -2.84 -20.67 -0.12
C ASP A 154 -2.67 -22.02 -0.87
N SER A 155 -2.49 -21.96 -2.18
CA SER A 155 -2.32 -23.14 -3.05
C SER A 155 -0.88 -23.31 -3.55
N ALA A 156 0.03 -22.43 -3.10
CA ALA A 156 1.44 -22.51 -3.49
C ALA A 156 2.09 -23.78 -2.96
N ASP A 157 3.01 -24.30 -3.74
CA ASP A 157 3.89 -25.39 -3.32
C ASP A 157 5.04 -24.79 -2.49
N LEU A 158 4.88 -24.81 -1.17
CA LEU A 158 5.87 -24.25 -0.25
C LEU A 158 7.21 -25.03 -0.26
N SER A 159 7.29 -26.21 -0.93
CA SER A 159 8.57 -26.88 -1.17
C SER A 159 9.46 -26.11 -2.15
N LYS A 160 8.88 -25.19 -2.92
CA LYS A 160 9.56 -24.29 -3.85
C LYS A 160 9.78 -22.89 -3.28
N MET A 161 9.97 -22.80 -1.97
CA MET A 161 10.23 -21.54 -1.30
C MET A 161 11.35 -20.74 -1.95
N ALA A 162 11.23 -19.44 -1.94
CA ALA A 162 12.29 -18.54 -2.38
C ALA A 162 13.52 -18.73 -1.48
N LYS A 163 14.70 -18.80 -2.10
CA LYS A 163 15.96 -18.91 -1.37
C LYS A 163 16.42 -17.52 -0.94
N GLU A 164 17.11 -17.45 0.19
CA GLU A 164 17.89 -16.27 0.53
C GLU A 164 18.86 -15.96 -0.60
N GLY A 165 19.09 -14.65 -0.87
CA GLY A 165 19.87 -14.21 -2.02
C GLY A 165 19.07 -14.01 -3.32
N THR A 166 17.81 -14.46 -3.40
CA THR A 166 16.89 -14.01 -4.44
C THR A 166 16.56 -12.53 -4.19
N THR A 167 16.49 -11.72 -5.24
CA THR A 167 16.28 -10.28 -5.13
C THR A 167 15.08 -9.93 -4.24
N GLN A 168 15.37 -9.20 -3.18
CA GLN A 168 14.40 -8.71 -2.21
C GLN A 168 14.27 -7.18 -2.22
N TYR A 169 15.20 -6.47 -2.85
CA TYR A 169 15.26 -5.01 -2.88
C TYR A 169 15.18 -4.49 -4.32
N PHE A 170 14.28 -3.55 -4.55
CA PHE A 170 14.01 -2.92 -5.84
C PHE A 170 14.11 -1.40 -5.67
N PRO A 171 15.34 -0.82 -5.77
CA PRO A 171 15.51 0.63 -5.70
C PRO A 171 14.81 1.31 -6.88
N VAL A 172 14.40 2.56 -6.69
CA VAL A 172 13.78 3.38 -7.76
C VAL A 172 14.63 3.37 -9.04
N SER A 173 15.97 3.37 -8.90
CA SER A 173 16.89 3.35 -10.02
C SER A 173 16.88 2.04 -10.84
N ALA A 174 16.43 0.94 -10.27
CA ALA A 174 16.30 -0.35 -10.93
C ALA A 174 14.88 -0.64 -11.45
N GLN A 175 13.92 0.21 -11.09
CA GLN A 175 12.55 0.09 -11.59
C GLN A 175 12.49 0.56 -13.06
N PHE A 176 11.62 -0.06 -13.84
CA PHE A 176 11.51 0.22 -15.27
C PHE A 176 10.16 0.88 -15.62
N GLU A 177 10.16 1.71 -16.65
CA GLU A 177 8.97 2.40 -17.13
C GLU A 177 8.27 1.59 -18.21
N LYS A 178 6.95 1.51 -18.12
CA LYS A 178 6.07 0.97 -19.14
C LYS A 178 4.74 1.70 -19.11
N ASN A 179 4.44 2.39 -20.20
CA ASN A 179 3.19 3.13 -20.34
C ASN A 179 2.13 2.30 -21.07
N VAL A 180 0.86 2.51 -20.70
CA VAL A 180 -0.28 1.89 -21.35
C VAL A 180 -1.12 3.00 -21.99
N GLU A 181 -1.19 3.02 -23.32
CA GLU A 181 -1.89 4.08 -24.07
C GLU A 181 -3.38 3.94 -23.78
N LYS A 182 -4.22 3.59 -23.66
CA LYS A 182 -5.66 3.55 -23.33
C LYS A 182 -5.89 3.29 -21.84
N ALA A 183 -4.94 3.71 -21.02
CA ALA A 183 -5.00 3.59 -19.56
C ALA A 183 -5.49 2.22 -19.06
N GLY A 184 -4.96 1.12 -19.61
CA GLY A 184 -5.22 -0.23 -19.14
C GLY A 184 -6.40 -0.93 -19.84
N ALA A 185 -6.98 -1.91 -19.14
CA ALA A 185 -8.12 -2.68 -19.62
C ALA A 185 -9.41 -1.84 -19.64
N GLY A 186 -10.48 -2.36 -20.23
CA GLY A 186 -11.80 -1.71 -20.22
C GLY A 186 -11.94 -0.48 -21.09
N LYS A 187 -10.99 -0.23 -22.00
CA LYS A 187 -11.05 0.91 -22.94
C LYS A 187 -11.12 2.27 -22.26
N GLY A 188 -10.26 2.49 -21.25
CA GLY A 188 -10.06 3.81 -20.65
C GLY A 188 -9.55 4.85 -21.63
N THR A 189 -9.34 6.06 -21.17
CA THR A 189 -8.88 7.21 -21.97
C THR A 189 -7.48 7.66 -21.55
N GLY A 190 -6.74 8.29 -22.47
CA GLY A 190 -5.42 8.84 -22.19
C GLY A 190 -4.35 7.78 -21.98
N ILE A 191 -3.30 8.15 -21.26
CA ILE A 191 -2.14 7.30 -21.01
C ILE A 191 -2.05 7.00 -19.50
N LEU A 192 -1.89 5.73 -19.17
CA LEU A 192 -1.47 5.29 -17.86
C LEU A 192 0.07 5.19 -17.87
N PHE A 193 0.74 6.10 -17.19
CA PHE A 193 2.18 6.06 -17.01
C PHE A 193 2.51 5.12 -15.86
N GLY A 194 3.39 4.16 -16.08
CA GLY A 194 3.75 3.16 -15.08
C GLY A 194 5.24 3.03 -14.89
N ARG A 195 5.67 2.91 -13.62
CA ARG A 195 7.03 2.53 -13.21
C ARG A 195 6.91 1.32 -12.30
N PHE A 196 7.55 0.22 -12.68
CA PHE A 196 7.35 -1.10 -12.06
C PHE A 196 8.62 -1.58 -11.36
N ALA A 197 8.44 -2.18 -10.18
CA ALA A 197 9.47 -2.98 -9.55
C ALA A 197 9.61 -4.33 -10.27
N PHE A 198 8.50 -4.99 -10.52
CA PHE A 198 8.40 -6.18 -11.37
C PHE A 198 6.98 -6.31 -11.91
N ARG A 199 6.82 -7.13 -12.94
CA ARG A 199 5.55 -7.41 -13.56
C ARG A 199 5.25 -8.90 -13.63
N ARG A 200 3.99 -9.19 -13.91
CA ARG A 200 3.43 -10.56 -13.94
C ARG A 200 4.18 -11.51 -14.88
N GLU A 201 4.81 -11.00 -15.92
CA GLU A 201 5.62 -11.79 -16.85
C GLU A 201 6.90 -12.36 -16.20
N ALA A 202 7.40 -11.71 -15.15
CA ALA A 202 8.55 -12.15 -14.39
C ALA A 202 8.18 -12.95 -13.13
N ALA A 203 6.90 -12.96 -12.73
CA ALA A 203 6.45 -13.65 -11.52
C ALA A 203 6.22 -15.14 -11.78
N THR A 204 6.70 -15.99 -10.88
CA THR A 204 6.45 -17.44 -10.94
C THR A 204 5.05 -17.79 -10.43
N GLN A 205 4.60 -19.03 -10.69
CA GLN A 205 3.27 -19.47 -10.26
C GLN A 205 3.13 -19.49 -8.72
N ASP A 206 4.21 -19.78 -8.01
CA ASP A 206 4.21 -19.90 -6.55
C ASP A 206 4.22 -18.55 -5.83
N GLN A 207 4.56 -17.46 -6.51
CA GLN A 207 4.48 -16.11 -5.98
C GLN A 207 3.03 -15.62 -5.94
N ALA A 208 2.61 -15.01 -4.82
CA ALA A 208 1.30 -14.39 -4.71
C ALA A 208 1.28 -13.03 -5.41
N ILE A 209 2.22 -12.15 -5.07
CA ILE A 209 2.35 -10.84 -5.71
C ILE A 209 2.94 -11.01 -7.11
N LYS A 210 2.16 -10.61 -8.12
CA LYS A 210 2.53 -10.74 -9.54
C LYS A 210 3.09 -9.47 -10.15
N GLU A 211 2.65 -8.32 -9.66
CA GLU A 211 3.01 -7.02 -10.21
C GLU A 211 2.92 -5.96 -9.12
N ILE A 212 3.88 -5.07 -9.05
CA ILE A 212 3.80 -3.82 -8.29
C ILE A 212 4.36 -2.71 -9.16
N GLY A 213 3.53 -1.67 -9.37
CA GLY A 213 3.91 -0.49 -10.13
C GLY A 213 3.37 0.80 -9.49
N ARG A 214 4.14 1.88 -9.64
CA ARG A 214 3.68 3.24 -9.35
C ARG A 214 3.11 3.83 -10.62
N MET A 215 1.82 4.12 -10.60
CA MET A 215 1.06 4.62 -11.73
C MET A 215 0.77 6.10 -11.63
N THR A 216 0.60 6.74 -12.79
CA THR A 216 0.16 8.13 -12.89
C THR A 216 -0.91 8.25 -13.97
N LEU A 217 -2.07 8.76 -13.60
CA LEU A 217 -3.11 9.23 -14.50
C LEU A 217 -3.09 10.75 -14.55
N LYS A 218 -2.90 11.31 -15.73
CA LYS A 218 -3.04 12.75 -15.99
C LYS A 218 -4.51 13.16 -16.03
N LYS A 219 -4.79 14.47 -15.97
CA LYS A 219 -6.14 15.01 -16.15
C LYS A 219 -6.85 14.39 -17.36
N GLY A 220 -8.07 13.93 -17.17
CA GLY A 220 -8.93 13.33 -18.18
C GLY A 220 -8.53 11.91 -18.59
N ALA A 221 -7.48 11.35 -18.02
CA ALA A 221 -7.13 9.94 -18.23
C ALA A 221 -7.90 9.02 -17.28
N SER A 222 -8.18 7.81 -17.75
CA SER A 222 -8.94 6.82 -16.98
C SER A 222 -8.50 5.39 -17.28
N ILE A 223 -8.59 4.52 -16.30
CA ILE A 223 -8.71 3.08 -16.46
C ILE A 223 -10.19 2.79 -16.58
N GLY A 224 -10.63 2.22 -17.71
CA GLY A 224 -12.05 1.92 -17.94
C GLY A 224 -12.55 0.76 -17.09
N MET A 225 -13.86 0.57 -17.07
CA MET A 225 -14.49 -0.54 -16.35
C MET A 225 -14.01 -1.89 -16.89
N HIS A 226 -13.40 -2.70 -16.05
CA HIS A 226 -12.89 -4.02 -16.43
C HIS A 226 -13.06 -5.02 -15.29
N LYS A 227 -13.11 -6.30 -15.65
CA LYS A 227 -13.39 -7.41 -14.73
C LYS A 227 -12.13 -8.22 -14.46
N HIS A 228 -11.89 -8.54 -13.20
CA HIS A 228 -10.86 -9.47 -12.77
C HIS A 228 -11.41 -10.89 -12.72
N VAL A 229 -10.65 -11.85 -13.27
CA VAL A 229 -11.09 -13.25 -13.39
C VAL A 229 -10.49 -14.11 -12.29
N ASP A 230 -9.20 -13.93 -12.00
CA ASP A 230 -8.42 -14.84 -11.16
C ASP A 230 -7.34 -14.15 -10.33
N ASN A 231 -7.42 -12.83 -10.18
CA ASN A 231 -6.46 -12.04 -9.42
C ASN A 231 -7.18 -10.94 -8.63
N ASP A 232 -6.55 -10.49 -7.58
CA ASP A 232 -6.86 -9.23 -6.91
C ASP A 232 -6.08 -8.12 -7.61
N ASP A 233 -6.75 -7.02 -7.90
CA ASP A 233 -6.17 -5.78 -8.42
C ASP A 233 -6.47 -4.65 -7.44
N THR A 234 -5.44 -4.00 -6.96
CA THR A 234 -5.52 -3.05 -5.86
C THR A 234 -4.86 -1.74 -6.25
N TYR A 235 -5.59 -0.62 -6.09
CA TYR A 235 -5.03 0.72 -6.22
C TYR A 235 -4.89 1.35 -4.83
N ILE A 236 -3.68 1.81 -4.52
CA ILE A 236 -3.36 2.50 -3.27
C ILE A 236 -2.97 3.93 -3.63
N ILE A 237 -3.83 4.89 -3.30
CA ILE A 237 -3.64 6.28 -3.72
C ILE A 237 -2.53 6.93 -2.89
N LEU A 238 -1.51 7.47 -3.58
CA LEU A 238 -0.38 8.17 -2.97
C LEU A 238 -0.56 9.69 -2.96
N SER A 239 -1.06 10.25 -4.06
CA SER A 239 -1.33 11.69 -4.17
C SER A 239 -2.32 12.00 -5.29
N GLY A 240 -2.91 13.18 -5.23
CA GLY A 240 -4.01 13.59 -6.11
C GLY A 240 -5.34 13.02 -5.66
N GLU A 241 -6.39 13.33 -6.43
CA GLU A 241 -7.76 12.87 -6.19
C GLU A 241 -8.33 12.27 -7.48
N GLY A 242 -9.02 11.14 -7.36
CA GLY A 242 -9.69 10.48 -8.48
C GLY A 242 -11.08 10.00 -8.13
N VAL A 243 -11.77 9.43 -9.11
CA VAL A 243 -13.06 8.80 -8.91
C VAL A 243 -12.94 7.31 -9.23
N PHE A 244 -13.11 6.51 -8.20
CA PHE A 244 -13.22 5.06 -8.30
C PHE A 244 -14.66 4.66 -8.56
N THR A 245 -14.87 3.69 -9.44
CA THR A 245 -16.20 3.13 -9.73
C THR A 245 -16.14 1.62 -9.48
N ASP A 246 -17.02 1.11 -8.62
CA ASP A 246 -17.12 -0.32 -8.33
C ASP A 246 -17.93 -1.08 -9.41
N GLY A 247 -17.99 -2.40 -9.29
CA GLY A 247 -18.71 -3.26 -10.22
C GLY A 247 -20.23 -3.05 -10.26
N ALA A 248 -20.81 -2.39 -9.27
CA ALA A 248 -22.23 -1.99 -9.23
C ALA A 248 -22.46 -0.60 -9.84
N GLY A 249 -21.42 0.10 -10.26
CA GLY A 249 -21.47 1.44 -10.81
C GLY A 249 -21.51 2.55 -9.75
N LYS A 250 -21.27 2.23 -8.48
CA LYS A 250 -21.14 3.23 -7.42
C LYS A 250 -19.81 3.95 -7.54
N GLU A 251 -19.88 5.26 -7.59
CA GLU A 251 -18.72 6.14 -7.60
C GLU A 251 -18.32 6.56 -6.18
N THR A 252 -17.02 6.59 -5.92
CA THR A 252 -16.43 7.07 -4.68
C THR A 252 -15.21 7.93 -5.01
N VAL A 253 -15.14 9.12 -4.43
CA VAL A 253 -13.95 9.97 -4.52
C VAL A 253 -12.86 9.33 -3.66
N VAL A 254 -11.69 9.14 -4.27
CA VAL A 254 -10.51 8.55 -3.62
C VAL A 254 -9.36 9.55 -3.66
N GLY A 255 -8.71 9.71 -2.53
CA GLY A 255 -7.56 10.60 -2.33
C GLY A 255 -6.41 9.87 -1.64
N PRO A 256 -5.36 10.58 -1.20
CA PRO A 256 -4.23 9.97 -0.51
C PRO A 256 -4.68 9.04 0.61
N ARG A 257 -4.01 7.89 0.72
CA ARG A 257 -4.30 6.80 1.66
C ARG A 257 -5.56 5.97 1.39
N SER A 258 -6.36 6.33 0.37
CA SER A 258 -7.43 5.43 -0.08
C SER A 258 -6.86 4.17 -0.70
N VAL A 259 -7.52 3.04 -0.44
CA VAL A 259 -7.22 1.72 -1.00
C VAL A 259 -8.46 1.20 -1.70
N THR A 260 -8.32 0.77 -2.95
CA THR A 260 -9.40 0.07 -3.67
C THR A 260 -8.94 -1.31 -4.05
N ILE A 261 -9.85 -2.26 -4.11
CA ILE A 261 -9.54 -3.65 -4.48
C ILE A 261 -10.68 -4.24 -5.29
N ALA A 262 -10.34 -4.96 -6.35
CA ALA A 262 -11.26 -5.80 -7.09
C ALA A 262 -10.70 -7.23 -7.13
N GLY A 263 -11.42 -8.14 -6.50
CA GLY A 263 -11.08 -9.56 -6.47
C GLY A 263 -11.65 -10.34 -7.67
N PRO A 264 -11.41 -11.66 -7.72
CA PRO A 264 -11.94 -12.52 -8.78
C PRO A 264 -13.47 -12.41 -8.91
N GLY A 265 -13.94 -12.08 -10.10
CA GLY A 265 -15.35 -11.88 -10.41
C GLY A 265 -15.82 -10.43 -10.26
N GLU A 266 -15.05 -9.56 -9.64
CA GLU A 266 -15.37 -8.14 -9.45
C GLU A 266 -14.85 -7.27 -10.60
N SER A 267 -15.45 -6.11 -10.74
CA SER A 267 -15.07 -5.10 -11.75
C SER A 267 -14.82 -3.77 -11.08
N HIS A 268 -13.96 -2.96 -11.69
CA HIS A 268 -13.71 -1.60 -11.24
C HIS A 268 -13.23 -0.69 -12.38
N ALA A 269 -13.23 0.62 -12.09
CA ALA A 269 -12.67 1.65 -12.94
C ALA A 269 -12.07 2.76 -12.07
N LEU A 270 -11.14 3.55 -12.64
CA LEU A 270 -10.55 4.70 -11.99
C LEU A 270 -10.34 5.82 -13.01
N ARG A 271 -10.74 7.05 -12.68
CA ARG A 271 -10.51 8.21 -13.53
C ARG A 271 -9.94 9.39 -12.76
N ASN A 272 -9.20 10.23 -13.45
CA ASN A 272 -8.70 11.50 -12.94
C ASN A 272 -9.43 12.66 -13.63
N ASP A 273 -10.38 13.30 -12.92
CA ASP A 273 -11.12 14.47 -13.40
C ASP A 273 -10.49 15.81 -12.91
N LYS A 274 -9.37 15.75 -12.18
CA LYS A 274 -8.69 16.92 -11.61
C LYS A 274 -7.53 17.39 -12.48
N ASP A 275 -7.07 18.61 -12.22
CA ASP A 275 -5.90 19.19 -12.91
C ASP A 275 -4.58 18.56 -12.45
N GLU A 276 -4.53 18.10 -11.21
CA GLU A 276 -3.37 17.45 -10.62
C GLU A 276 -3.26 15.99 -11.06
N ASP A 277 -2.05 15.46 -11.08
CA ASP A 277 -1.79 14.04 -11.36
C ASP A 277 -2.36 13.16 -10.24
N LEU A 278 -3.10 12.12 -10.63
CA LEU A 278 -3.46 11.04 -9.74
C LEU A 278 -2.36 10.00 -9.74
N ILE A 279 -1.69 9.84 -8.60
CA ILE A 279 -0.57 8.90 -8.43
C ILE A 279 -0.99 7.81 -7.45
N PHE A 280 -0.82 6.56 -7.86
CA PHE A 280 -1.21 5.40 -7.06
C PHE A 280 -0.28 4.21 -7.30
N ILE A 281 -0.31 3.25 -6.38
CA ILE A 281 0.30 1.93 -6.57
C ILE A 281 -0.77 1.02 -7.18
N ASP A 282 -0.39 0.35 -8.26
CA ASP A 282 -1.10 -0.77 -8.86
C ASP A 282 -0.44 -2.06 -8.39
N LEU A 283 -1.21 -2.87 -7.68
CA LEU A 283 -0.76 -4.12 -7.07
C LEU A 283 -1.63 -5.27 -7.56
N ILE A 284 -1.03 -6.18 -8.31
CA ILE A 284 -1.70 -7.41 -8.77
C ILE A 284 -1.21 -8.59 -7.94
N ALA A 285 -2.15 -9.30 -7.32
CA ALA A 285 -1.85 -10.54 -6.63
C ALA A 285 -2.80 -11.65 -7.09
N LYS A 286 -2.35 -12.89 -7.00
CA LYS A 286 -3.12 -14.05 -7.43
C LYS A 286 -3.00 -15.19 -6.42
N ASN A 287 -4.15 -15.66 -5.98
CA ASN A 287 -4.26 -16.91 -5.25
C ASN A 287 -4.52 -18.04 -6.26
N THR A 288 -3.53 -18.88 -6.50
CA THR A 288 -3.64 -19.96 -7.48
C THR A 288 -4.51 -21.08 -6.92
N PRO A 289 -5.64 -21.43 -7.54
CA PRO A 289 -6.50 -22.53 -7.07
C PRO A 289 -5.76 -23.86 -7.07
N VAL A 290 -6.04 -24.70 -6.08
CA VAL A 290 -5.58 -26.11 -6.10
C VAL A 290 -6.24 -26.82 -7.27
N LYS A 291 -5.47 -27.52 -8.10
CA LYS A 291 -6.01 -28.34 -9.19
C LYS A 291 -7.03 -29.32 -8.61
N GLY A 292 -8.28 -29.23 -9.03
CA GLY A 292 -9.37 -30.08 -8.59
C GLY A 292 -10.45 -29.41 -7.73
N GLN A 293 -10.30 -28.15 -7.35
CA GLN A 293 -11.34 -27.35 -6.69
C GLN A 293 -11.98 -26.32 -7.64
N THR A 294 -12.29 -26.72 -8.85
CA THR A 294 -13.25 -25.97 -9.67
C THR A 294 -14.64 -26.29 -9.18
N LYS A 295 -15.31 -25.31 -8.60
CA LYS A 295 -16.78 -25.36 -8.41
C LYS A 295 -17.47 -25.33 -9.74
#